data_811d6973d7450e21a8472fec294da142
#
_entry.id   811d6973d7450e21a8472fec294da142
#
_cell.length_a   1.000
_cell.length_b   1.000
_cell.length_c   1.000
_cell.angle_alpha   90.00
_cell.angle_beta   90.00
_cell.angle_gamma   90.00
#
_symmetry.space_group_name_H-M   'P 1'
#
loop_
_entity.id
_entity.type
_entity.pdbx_description
1 polymer ?
#
loop_
_entity_poly.entity_id
_entity_poly.type
_entity_poly.pdbx_seq_one_letter_code
_entity_poly.pdbx_strand_id
1 'polypeptide(L)'
;MFHKIAAVAVSLVGLMTAHTVMAGPVLMISIDGMNPEYVTEAQARGLKTPNLRRFMTEGAYATGVRGVAPSVSWPSAASLMTGTPPNRHGVLNNERFEPTDRNRPAGIYYFAADIRTDTLWDAADRANLVTANVDQLGSVGSRSVRYDIPRYEPSAWYPETLKALEATASPPGLLTDLQGKLGRYTGIDFETRDYDAVRTRFAIEILRRYKPQFMTVHLSGVDVEAHEHGPFSPQSLKAAEAIDDLVGQLRAAALANDPDAVVAVVSDHGQAPATRTLSLRTAFVQAGLITLAPTTPGRPVQIVDWKADVWRSTGAAIMLRDPADTATRDKVRALLKALAADPANGVSRILEGAEIEATGGFKGAAFVLDMKSGVTVGGDLIGDLRRDRPKPVGVHGYLPDNPQMNAAFFIAGRGVAAGRNLGQVDMLQIAPTLAQVLGVRLKDAQARPLPILQP
;
A
#
# COMPACT_ATOMS: atom_id res chain seq x y z
N MET A 1 -22.20 -6.58 -80.12
CA MET A 1 -20.77 -6.64 -79.80
C MET A 1 -20.61 -5.79 -78.50
N PHE A 2 -20.75 -6.38 -77.34
CA PHE A 2 -20.72 -5.68 -76.01
C PHE A 2 -19.40 -6.06 -75.31
N HIS A 3 -18.55 -5.05 -75.06
CA HIS A 3 -17.34 -5.20 -74.28
C HIS A 3 -17.72 -5.02 -72.76
N LYS A 4 -17.43 -6.06 -71.98
CA LYS A 4 -17.49 -6.00 -70.50
C LYS A 4 -16.13 -5.50 -70.03
N ILE A 5 -16.15 -4.37 -69.33
CA ILE A 5 -15.00 -3.85 -68.60
C ILE A 5 -15.12 -4.43 -67.19
N ALA A 6 -14.16 -5.24 -66.78
CA ALA A 6 -14.03 -5.74 -65.39
C ALA A 6 -13.19 -4.73 -64.57
N ALA A 7 -13.82 -4.15 -63.55
CA ALA A 7 -13.13 -3.31 -62.56
C ALA A 7 -12.46 -4.19 -61.51
N VAL A 8 -11.14 -4.14 -61.42
CA VAL A 8 -10.35 -4.79 -60.35
C VAL A 8 -10.29 -3.82 -59.16
N ALA A 9 -10.95 -4.14 -58.10
CA ALA A 9 -10.84 -3.44 -56.84
C ALA A 9 -9.57 -3.93 -56.07
N VAL A 10 -8.55 -3.09 -55.98
CA VAL A 10 -7.36 -3.34 -55.15
C VAL A 10 -7.68 -2.89 -53.74
N SER A 11 -7.92 -3.84 -52.83
CA SER A 11 -8.06 -3.59 -51.40
C SER A 11 -6.68 -3.36 -50.78
N LEU A 12 -6.34 -2.12 -50.43
CA LEU A 12 -5.21 -1.80 -49.60
C LEU A 12 -5.55 -2.24 -48.13
N VAL A 13 -5.02 -3.39 -47.76
CA VAL A 13 -4.94 -3.77 -46.36
C VAL A 13 -3.79 -2.99 -45.73
N GLY A 14 -4.10 -1.91 -45.04
CA GLY A 14 -3.13 -1.18 -44.24
C GLY A 14 -2.64 -2.07 -43.07
N LEU A 15 -1.40 -2.59 -43.19
CA LEU A 15 -0.70 -3.14 -42.02
C LEU A 15 -0.49 -1.98 -41.03
N MET A 16 -1.32 -1.93 -40.00
CA MET A 16 -0.96 -1.21 -38.81
C MET A 16 0.21 -1.96 -38.15
N THR A 17 1.42 -1.49 -38.37
CA THR A 17 2.59 -1.89 -37.60
C THR A 17 2.34 -1.42 -36.17
N ALA A 18 1.90 -2.32 -35.33
CA ALA A 18 1.96 -2.12 -33.90
C ALA A 18 3.44 -1.85 -33.58
N HIS A 19 3.78 -0.61 -33.30
CA HIS A 19 5.07 -0.26 -32.71
C HIS A 19 5.08 -0.94 -31.34
N THR A 20 5.69 -2.11 -31.26
CA THR A 20 6.09 -2.69 -29.98
C THR A 20 7.11 -1.73 -29.41
N VAL A 21 6.64 -0.86 -28.51
CA VAL A 21 7.53 -0.11 -27.64
C VAL A 21 8.34 -1.17 -26.90
N MET A 22 9.61 -1.32 -27.24
CA MET A 22 10.53 -2.16 -26.47
C MET A 22 10.61 -1.54 -25.10
N ALA A 23 9.90 -2.14 -24.15
CA ALA A 23 9.87 -1.71 -22.78
C ALA A 23 11.25 -1.90 -22.16
N GLY A 24 11.83 -0.84 -21.64
CA GLY A 24 13.00 -0.93 -20.80
C GLY A 24 12.64 -1.58 -19.44
N PRO A 25 13.65 -1.97 -18.65
CA PRO A 25 13.40 -2.47 -17.30
C PRO A 25 12.65 -1.44 -16.45
N VAL A 26 11.77 -1.91 -15.58
CA VAL A 26 11.02 -1.05 -14.67
C VAL A 26 11.48 -1.32 -13.23
N LEU A 27 11.91 -0.26 -12.54
CA LEU A 27 12.12 -0.23 -11.11
C LEU A 27 10.96 0.53 -10.45
N MET A 28 10.15 -0.15 -9.64
CA MET A 28 9.12 0.46 -8.81
C MET A 28 9.65 0.62 -7.39
N ILE A 29 9.75 1.85 -6.91
CA ILE A 29 10.13 2.19 -5.53
C ILE A 29 8.85 2.60 -4.80
N SER A 30 8.43 1.82 -3.82
CA SER A 30 7.29 2.12 -2.94
C SER A 30 7.81 2.81 -1.68
N ILE A 31 7.26 3.98 -1.35
CA ILE A 31 7.60 4.74 -0.15
C ILE A 31 6.36 4.77 0.73
N ASP A 32 6.42 4.11 1.89
CA ASP A 32 5.30 4.02 2.83
C ASP A 32 4.93 5.40 3.38
N GLY A 33 3.63 5.69 3.41
CA GLY A 33 3.06 6.87 4.05
C GLY A 33 3.42 8.22 3.43
N MET A 34 3.96 8.26 2.20
CA MET A 34 4.43 9.51 1.61
C MET A 34 3.30 10.30 0.93
N ASN A 35 2.87 11.39 1.56
CA ASN A 35 2.01 12.38 0.91
C ASN A 35 2.76 13.04 -0.26
N PRO A 36 2.08 13.36 -1.38
CA PRO A 36 2.74 14.00 -2.54
C PRO A 36 3.36 15.36 -2.22
N GLU A 37 2.86 16.06 -1.21
CA GLU A 37 3.33 17.38 -0.75
C GLU A 37 4.76 17.36 -0.23
N TYR A 38 5.31 16.22 0.21
CA TYR A 38 6.74 16.09 0.52
C TYR A 38 7.64 16.39 -0.70
N VAL A 39 7.09 16.32 -1.91
CA VAL A 39 7.80 16.60 -3.16
C VAL A 39 7.25 17.85 -3.86
N THR A 40 5.93 17.93 -4.05
CA THR A 40 5.28 19.02 -4.79
C THR A 40 5.37 20.36 -4.06
N GLU A 41 5.40 20.36 -2.72
CA GLU A 41 5.52 21.53 -1.87
C GLU A 41 6.88 21.62 -1.14
N ALA A 42 7.86 20.80 -1.54
CA ALA A 42 9.16 20.69 -0.87
C ALA A 42 9.81 22.05 -0.62
N GLN A 43 9.81 22.93 -1.62
CA GLN A 43 10.42 24.27 -1.49
C GLN A 43 9.72 25.15 -0.45
N ALA A 44 8.39 25.12 -0.42
CA ALA A 44 7.60 25.89 0.56
C ALA A 44 7.80 25.37 1.99
N ARG A 45 8.14 24.09 2.14
CA ARG A 45 8.40 23.43 3.42
C ARG A 45 9.89 23.42 3.82
N GLY A 46 10.77 24.01 3.00
CA GLY A 46 12.22 23.99 3.23
C GLY A 46 12.89 22.62 3.07
N LEU A 47 12.21 21.68 2.40
CA LEU A 47 12.64 20.31 2.17
C LEU A 47 13.63 20.21 1.01
N LYS A 48 14.65 19.37 1.18
CA LYS A 48 15.65 19.06 0.15
C LYS A 48 15.39 17.68 -0.42
N THR A 49 14.51 17.61 -1.44
CA THR A 49 14.19 16.40 -2.17
C THR A 49 14.53 16.52 -3.67
N PRO A 50 15.80 16.81 -4.04
CA PRO A 50 16.18 17.09 -5.41
C PRO A 50 15.98 15.88 -6.36
N ASN A 51 16.21 14.65 -5.88
CA ASN A 51 16.07 13.43 -6.70
C ASN A 51 14.60 13.15 -7.03
N LEU A 52 13.69 13.23 -6.07
CA LEU A 52 12.25 13.07 -6.28
C LEU A 52 11.68 14.20 -7.16
N ARG A 53 12.10 15.45 -6.93
CA ARG A 53 11.66 16.60 -7.75
C ARG A 53 12.09 16.51 -9.20
N ARG A 54 13.20 15.82 -9.52
CA ARG A 54 13.61 15.58 -10.91
C ARG A 54 12.56 14.81 -11.70
N PHE A 55 11.80 13.92 -11.07
CA PHE A 55 10.71 13.21 -11.75
C PHE A 55 9.62 14.18 -12.27
N MET A 56 9.40 15.31 -11.59
CA MET A 56 8.43 16.30 -12.05
C MET A 56 8.86 17.01 -13.34
N THR A 57 10.16 17.16 -13.56
CA THR A 57 10.71 17.83 -14.77
C THR A 57 11.11 16.86 -15.87
N GLU A 58 11.62 15.67 -15.49
CA GLU A 58 12.15 14.67 -16.41
C GLU A 58 11.11 13.61 -16.82
N GLY A 59 9.94 13.58 -16.16
CA GLY A 59 8.92 12.56 -16.35
C GLY A 59 7.51 13.05 -16.07
N ALA A 60 6.64 12.16 -15.60
CA ALA A 60 5.26 12.46 -15.26
C ALA A 60 5.03 12.29 -13.75
N TYR A 61 4.09 13.06 -13.21
CA TYR A 61 3.73 13.01 -11.78
C TYR A 61 2.26 13.31 -11.54
N ALA A 62 1.72 12.76 -10.45
CA ALA A 62 0.39 13.11 -9.95
C ALA A 62 0.49 14.15 -8.82
N THR A 63 -0.46 15.07 -8.74
CA THR A 63 -0.61 15.97 -7.59
C THR A 63 -1.28 15.29 -6.40
N GLY A 64 -1.87 14.12 -6.61
CA GLY A 64 -2.43 13.24 -5.61
C GLY A 64 -2.88 11.94 -6.24
N VAL A 65 -2.70 10.84 -5.51
CA VAL A 65 -3.23 9.53 -5.88
C VAL A 65 -4.32 9.18 -4.89
N ARG A 66 -5.56 9.09 -5.37
CA ARG A 66 -6.66 8.57 -4.57
C ARG A 66 -6.44 7.09 -4.31
N GLY A 67 -6.24 6.72 -3.04
CA GLY A 67 -5.99 5.35 -2.58
C GLY A 67 -7.23 4.46 -2.61
N VAL A 68 -7.12 3.31 -1.94
CA VAL A 68 -8.20 2.33 -1.75
C VAL A 68 -8.71 2.34 -0.31
N ALA A 69 -9.79 1.64 -0.04
CA ALA A 69 -10.42 1.58 1.27
C ALA A 69 -10.23 0.21 1.95
N PRO A 70 -9.69 0.17 3.19
CA PRO A 70 -9.09 1.28 3.93
C PRO A 70 -7.76 1.73 3.32
N SER A 71 -7.38 3.01 3.52
CA SER A 71 -6.09 3.55 3.06
C SER A 71 -4.96 3.13 4.00
N VAL A 72 -4.61 1.84 3.95
CA VAL A 72 -3.56 1.21 4.77
C VAL A 72 -2.63 0.36 3.89
N SER A 73 -1.43 0.07 4.37
CA SER A 73 -0.29 -0.42 3.57
C SER A 73 -0.58 -1.69 2.77
N TRP A 74 -1.07 -2.76 3.41
CA TRP A 74 -1.24 -4.06 2.73
C TRP A 74 -2.29 -4.05 1.62
N PRO A 75 -3.54 -3.53 1.82
CA PRO A 75 -4.51 -3.38 0.74
C PRO A 75 -4.01 -2.47 -0.40
N SER A 76 -3.36 -1.36 -0.04
CA SER A 76 -2.83 -0.41 -1.04
C SER A 76 -1.70 -1.02 -1.85
N ALA A 77 -0.75 -1.71 -1.20
CA ALA A 77 0.34 -2.41 -1.89
C ALA A 77 -0.20 -3.48 -2.86
N ALA A 78 -1.19 -4.28 -2.43
CA ALA A 78 -1.85 -5.25 -3.31
C ALA A 78 -2.55 -4.56 -4.49
N SER A 79 -3.21 -3.42 -4.27
CA SER A 79 -3.85 -2.64 -5.35
C SER A 79 -2.82 -2.02 -6.30
N LEU A 80 -1.69 -1.52 -5.81
CA LEU A 80 -0.56 -1.03 -6.62
C LEU A 80 0.05 -2.12 -7.51
N MET A 81 -0.01 -3.38 -7.06
CA MET A 81 0.52 -4.52 -7.82
C MET A 81 -0.50 -5.16 -8.78
N THR A 82 -1.81 -5.00 -8.53
CA THR A 82 -2.86 -5.71 -9.28
C THR A 82 -3.75 -4.81 -10.14
N GLY A 83 -3.86 -3.51 -9.79
CA GLY A 83 -4.85 -2.61 -10.37
C GLY A 83 -6.30 -2.99 -10.03
N THR A 84 -6.52 -3.70 -8.91
CA THR A 84 -7.84 -4.13 -8.44
C THR A 84 -8.10 -3.67 -7.01
N PRO A 85 -9.38 -3.44 -6.61
CA PRO A 85 -9.72 -3.01 -5.26
C PRO A 85 -9.65 -4.15 -4.24
N PRO A 86 -9.57 -3.85 -2.93
CA PRO A 86 -9.41 -4.84 -1.85
C PRO A 86 -10.44 -5.97 -1.84
N ASN A 87 -11.70 -5.69 -2.14
CA ASN A 87 -12.76 -6.72 -2.19
C ASN A 87 -12.54 -7.75 -3.32
N ARG A 88 -11.75 -7.43 -4.34
CA ARG A 88 -11.39 -8.32 -5.44
C ARG A 88 -10.08 -9.06 -5.17
N HIS A 89 -8.99 -8.36 -4.83
CA HIS A 89 -7.72 -9.03 -4.57
C HIS A 89 -7.65 -9.74 -3.21
N GLY A 90 -8.58 -9.46 -2.29
CA GLY A 90 -8.74 -10.24 -1.05
C GLY A 90 -7.91 -9.77 0.15
N VAL A 91 -6.98 -8.84 -0.02
CA VAL A 91 -6.23 -8.21 1.08
C VAL A 91 -7.06 -7.03 1.59
N LEU A 92 -7.71 -7.20 2.74
CA LEU A 92 -8.79 -6.31 3.17
C LEU A 92 -8.38 -5.29 4.24
N ASN A 93 -7.25 -5.53 4.93
CA ASN A 93 -6.66 -4.66 5.95
C ASN A 93 -5.20 -5.04 6.14
N ASN A 94 -4.45 -4.39 7.03
CA ASN A 94 -3.10 -4.83 7.40
C ASN A 94 -3.16 -6.16 8.14
N GLU A 95 -4.08 -6.31 9.08
CA GLU A 95 -4.31 -7.53 9.85
C GLU A 95 -5.63 -8.19 9.42
N ARG A 96 -5.68 -9.53 9.48
CA ARG A 96 -6.90 -10.28 9.27
C ARG A 96 -7.90 -10.04 10.39
N PHE A 97 -9.17 -10.21 10.13
CA PHE A 97 -10.16 -10.34 11.20
C PHE A 97 -10.15 -11.78 11.73
N GLU A 98 -9.84 -11.98 13.02
CA GLU A 98 -9.86 -13.29 13.67
C GLU A 98 -11.19 -13.49 14.41
N PRO A 99 -12.16 -14.22 13.84
CA PRO A 99 -13.49 -14.35 14.43
C PRO A 99 -13.57 -15.41 15.55
N THR A 100 -12.64 -16.37 15.59
CA THR A 100 -12.73 -17.53 16.50
C THR A 100 -12.16 -17.24 17.87
N ASP A 101 -11.08 -16.47 17.95
CA ASP A 101 -10.45 -16.03 19.19
C ASP A 101 -10.06 -14.55 19.12
N ARG A 102 -10.92 -13.69 19.66
CA ARG A 102 -10.70 -12.24 19.63
C ARG A 102 -9.57 -11.72 20.54
N ASN A 103 -8.95 -12.61 21.31
CA ASN A 103 -7.81 -12.32 22.16
C ASN A 103 -6.46 -12.58 21.47
N ARG A 104 -6.45 -13.35 20.37
CA ARG A 104 -5.24 -13.62 19.60
C ARG A 104 -4.88 -12.45 18.70
N PRO A 105 -3.58 -12.18 18.52
CA PRO A 105 -3.13 -11.32 17.44
C PRO A 105 -3.63 -11.88 16.10
N ALA A 106 -4.19 -11.03 15.27
CA ALA A 106 -4.60 -11.41 13.94
C ALA A 106 -3.36 -11.62 13.04
N GLY A 107 -3.46 -12.55 12.10
CA GLY A 107 -2.38 -12.77 11.13
C GLY A 107 -2.32 -11.63 10.11
N ILE A 108 -1.12 -11.31 9.64
CA ILE A 108 -0.86 -10.34 8.58
C ILE A 108 -0.94 -11.03 7.21
N TYR A 109 -1.21 -10.27 6.16
CA TYR A 109 -1.31 -10.76 4.77
C TYR A 109 0.07 -10.86 4.09
N TYR A 110 1.00 -11.63 4.66
CA TYR A 110 2.36 -11.74 4.13
C TYR A 110 2.47 -12.50 2.81
N PHE A 111 1.56 -13.45 2.56
CA PHE A 111 1.74 -14.47 1.53
C PHE A 111 1.18 -14.04 0.17
N ALA A 112 1.89 -14.35 -0.90
CA ALA A 112 1.42 -14.12 -2.27
C ALA A 112 0.07 -14.83 -2.54
N ALA A 113 -0.18 -15.97 -1.89
CA ALA A 113 -1.45 -16.70 -1.97
C ALA A 113 -2.65 -15.92 -1.39
N ASP A 114 -2.43 -14.87 -0.62
CA ASP A 114 -3.49 -14.00 -0.11
C ASP A 114 -4.06 -13.08 -1.19
N ILE A 115 -3.25 -12.78 -2.22
CA ILE A 115 -3.63 -11.94 -3.35
C ILE A 115 -4.29 -12.82 -4.40
N ARG A 116 -5.60 -12.62 -4.63
CA ARG A 116 -6.44 -13.48 -5.48
C ARG A 116 -6.52 -13.03 -6.94
N THR A 117 -5.92 -11.91 -7.29
CA THR A 117 -5.90 -11.34 -8.63
C THR A 117 -4.47 -11.25 -9.15
N ASP A 118 -4.33 -11.18 -10.46
CA ASP A 118 -3.06 -11.15 -11.19
C ASP A 118 -2.20 -9.96 -10.76
N THR A 119 -0.95 -10.19 -10.39
CA THR A 119 0.00 -9.15 -10.01
C THR A 119 0.91 -8.75 -11.18
N LEU A 120 1.57 -7.60 -11.07
CA LEU A 120 2.63 -7.20 -12.01
C LEU A 120 3.76 -8.24 -12.07
N TRP A 121 4.09 -8.90 -10.95
CA TRP A 121 5.05 -10.00 -10.94
C TRP A 121 4.56 -11.19 -11.77
N ASP A 122 3.29 -11.59 -11.61
CA ASP A 122 2.71 -12.69 -12.37
C ASP A 122 2.66 -12.37 -13.87
N ALA A 123 2.32 -11.14 -14.21
CA ALA A 123 2.28 -10.68 -15.60
C ALA A 123 3.69 -10.65 -16.23
N ALA A 124 4.70 -10.20 -15.49
CA ALA A 124 6.09 -10.17 -15.93
C ALA A 124 6.67 -11.58 -16.09
N ASP A 125 6.44 -12.47 -15.12
CA ASP A 125 6.91 -13.86 -15.16
C ASP A 125 6.31 -14.63 -16.36
N ARG A 126 5.02 -14.45 -16.64
CA ARG A 126 4.37 -15.03 -17.82
C ARG A 126 4.96 -14.54 -19.14
N ALA A 127 5.56 -13.36 -19.15
CA ALA A 127 6.28 -12.81 -20.29
C ALA A 127 7.76 -13.22 -20.30
N ASN A 128 8.18 -14.11 -19.40
CA ASN A 128 9.56 -14.56 -19.17
C ASN A 128 10.51 -13.41 -18.81
N LEU A 129 10.01 -12.34 -18.18
CA LEU A 129 10.83 -11.28 -17.65
C LEU A 129 11.41 -11.70 -16.28
N VAL A 130 12.67 -11.37 -16.04
CA VAL A 130 13.28 -11.58 -14.72
C VAL A 130 12.72 -10.57 -13.72
N THR A 131 12.17 -11.08 -12.63
CA THR A 131 11.56 -10.29 -11.57
C THR A 131 12.40 -10.28 -10.31
N ALA A 132 12.37 -9.20 -9.56
CA ALA A 132 13.02 -9.10 -8.27
C ALA A 132 12.19 -8.29 -7.28
N ASN A 133 12.42 -8.52 -6.00
CA ASN A 133 11.79 -7.79 -4.91
C ASN A 133 12.73 -7.61 -3.73
N VAL A 134 12.65 -6.44 -3.08
CA VAL A 134 13.19 -6.21 -1.75
C VAL A 134 12.12 -5.50 -0.92
N ASP A 135 11.58 -6.21 0.05
CA ASP A 135 10.66 -5.73 1.07
C ASP A 135 9.26 -5.28 0.58
N GLN A 136 8.91 -5.36 -0.71
CA GLN A 136 7.53 -5.08 -1.14
C GLN A 136 6.59 -6.13 -0.56
N LEU A 137 5.42 -5.66 -0.11
CA LEU A 137 4.43 -6.42 0.65
C LEU A 137 3.73 -7.49 -0.22
N GLY A 138 3.45 -8.66 0.39
CA GLY A 138 2.63 -9.70 -0.24
C GLY A 138 3.38 -10.60 -1.22
N SER A 139 4.69 -10.75 -1.10
CA SER A 139 5.50 -11.61 -1.98
C SER A 139 5.88 -12.96 -1.36
N VAL A 140 5.72 -13.18 -0.06
CA VAL A 140 6.14 -14.43 0.60
C VAL A 140 5.57 -15.67 -0.11
N GLY A 141 6.46 -16.55 -0.58
CA GLY A 141 6.08 -17.76 -1.30
C GLY A 141 5.61 -17.53 -2.74
N SER A 142 5.83 -16.35 -3.30
CA SER A 142 5.57 -16.07 -4.71
C SER A 142 6.45 -16.94 -5.61
N ARG A 143 5.84 -17.52 -6.65
CA ARG A 143 6.56 -18.24 -7.71
C ARG A 143 6.97 -17.31 -8.86
N SER A 144 6.37 -16.13 -8.90
CA SER A 144 6.56 -15.13 -9.96
C SER A 144 7.63 -14.08 -9.61
N VAL A 145 8.19 -14.12 -8.40
CA VAL A 145 9.35 -13.29 -8.01
C VAL A 145 10.59 -14.15 -7.97
N ARG A 146 11.48 -13.96 -8.94
CA ARG A 146 12.67 -14.81 -9.09
C ARG A 146 13.73 -14.55 -8.03
N TYR A 147 13.96 -13.28 -7.70
CA TYR A 147 14.92 -12.85 -6.66
C TYR A 147 14.15 -12.06 -5.60
N ASP A 148 13.76 -12.72 -4.51
CA ASP A 148 12.86 -12.17 -3.50
C ASP A 148 13.53 -12.11 -2.13
N ILE A 149 13.61 -10.92 -1.56
CA ILE A 149 13.80 -10.69 -0.13
C ILE A 149 12.44 -10.12 0.35
N PRO A 150 11.49 -10.97 0.77
CA PRO A 150 10.13 -10.54 1.03
C PRO A 150 10.02 -9.75 2.35
N ARG A 151 8.94 -8.96 2.49
CA ARG A 151 8.52 -8.44 3.79
C ARG A 151 7.93 -9.58 4.60
N TYR A 152 8.65 -10.04 5.64
CA TYR A 152 8.19 -11.12 6.49
C TYR A 152 8.69 -10.96 7.93
N GLU A 153 7.80 -10.65 8.84
CA GLU A 153 8.07 -10.36 10.25
C GLU A 153 7.15 -11.20 11.16
N PRO A 154 7.36 -12.54 11.21
CA PRO A 154 6.51 -13.42 12.00
C PRO A 154 6.73 -13.30 13.52
N SER A 155 7.81 -12.65 13.95
CA SER A 155 8.18 -12.44 15.35
C SER A 155 8.64 -11.00 15.56
N ALA A 156 8.36 -10.44 16.74
CA ALA A 156 8.93 -9.17 17.14
C ALA A 156 10.44 -9.28 17.51
N TRP A 157 10.95 -10.50 17.65
CA TRP A 157 12.36 -10.73 17.96
C TRP A 157 13.19 -10.87 16.69
N TYR A 158 14.06 -9.91 16.44
CA TYR A 158 14.83 -9.79 15.20
C TYR A 158 15.61 -11.05 14.78
N PRO A 159 16.35 -11.80 15.66
CA PRO A 159 17.05 -13.01 15.25
C PRO A 159 16.13 -14.11 14.68
N GLU A 160 14.93 -14.26 15.20
CA GLU A 160 13.94 -15.23 14.69
C GLU A 160 13.36 -14.77 13.37
N THR A 161 13.04 -13.48 13.28
CA THR A 161 12.54 -12.86 12.04
C THR A 161 13.57 -12.98 10.93
N LEU A 162 14.86 -12.74 11.19
CA LEU A 162 15.92 -12.92 10.19
C LEU A 162 16.02 -14.36 9.68
N LYS A 163 15.95 -15.36 10.58
CA LYS A 163 15.93 -16.78 10.18
C LYS A 163 14.72 -17.13 9.31
N ALA A 164 13.55 -16.60 9.68
CA ALA A 164 12.34 -16.80 8.90
C ALA A 164 12.45 -16.15 7.51
N LEU A 165 13.03 -14.97 7.44
CA LEU A 165 13.29 -14.26 6.18
C LEU A 165 14.30 -15.03 5.30
N GLU A 166 15.39 -15.53 5.86
CA GLU A 166 16.36 -16.38 5.14
C GLU A 166 15.72 -17.65 4.56
N ALA A 167 14.78 -18.24 5.30
CA ALA A 167 14.04 -19.43 4.85
C ALA A 167 13.00 -19.12 3.76
N THR A 168 12.50 -17.90 3.66
CA THR A 168 11.47 -17.47 2.70
C THR A 168 12.03 -16.72 1.49
N ALA A 169 13.28 -16.25 1.55
CA ALA A 169 13.94 -15.61 0.42
C ALA A 169 14.10 -16.58 -0.77
N SER A 170 13.94 -16.07 -1.98
CA SER A 170 14.03 -16.85 -3.22
C SER A 170 15.08 -16.28 -4.18
N PRO A 171 15.88 -17.14 -4.84
CA PRO A 171 16.02 -18.58 -4.61
C PRO A 171 16.61 -18.90 -3.24
N PRO A 172 16.47 -20.13 -2.74
CA PRO A 172 17.08 -20.53 -1.47
C PRO A 172 18.57 -20.15 -1.42
N GLY A 173 18.99 -19.53 -0.31
CA GLY A 173 20.34 -19.04 -0.12
C GLY A 173 20.64 -17.65 -0.66
N LEU A 174 19.70 -17.00 -1.38
CA LEU A 174 19.90 -15.64 -1.92
C LEU A 174 20.34 -14.65 -0.84
N LEU A 175 19.58 -14.59 0.26
CA LEU A 175 19.86 -13.62 1.33
C LEU A 175 21.19 -13.92 2.01
N THR A 176 21.52 -15.19 2.28
CA THR A 176 22.78 -15.60 2.86
C THR A 176 23.99 -15.23 1.97
N ASP A 177 23.86 -15.46 0.65
CA ASP A 177 24.89 -15.08 -0.32
C ASP A 177 25.11 -13.57 -0.39
N LEU A 178 24.03 -12.79 -0.39
CA LEU A 178 24.12 -11.33 -0.37
C LEU A 178 24.72 -10.81 0.94
N GLN A 179 24.36 -11.40 2.08
CA GLN A 179 24.95 -11.07 3.39
C GLN A 179 26.47 -11.35 3.44
N GLY A 180 26.94 -12.38 2.75
CA GLY A 180 28.38 -12.66 2.64
C GLY A 180 29.18 -11.52 2.01
N LYS A 181 28.55 -10.70 1.16
CA LYS A 181 29.17 -9.53 0.50
C LYS A 181 28.87 -8.21 1.22
N LEU A 182 27.63 -8.02 1.67
CA LEU A 182 27.10 -6.72 2.12
C LEU A 182 27.03 -6.58 3.65
N GLY A 183 27.30 -7.67 4.38
CA GLY A 183 27.06 -7.76 5.81
C GLY A 183 25.61 -8.15 6.13
N ARG A 184 25.33 -8.25 7.41
CA ARG A 184 24.04 -8.71 7.93
C ARG A 184 22.87 -7.83 7.42
N TYR A 185 21.77 -8.46 7.04
CA TYR A 185 20.56 -7.77 6.61
C TYR A 185 19.75 -7.28 7.82
N THR A 186 19.77 -5.98 8.08
CA THR A 186 18.97 -5.29 9.12
C THR A 186 17.79 -4.55 8.53
N GLY A 187 17.41 -4.84 7.28
CA GLY A 187 16.31 -4.17 6.59
C GLY A 187 14.91 -4.37 7.21
N ILE A 188 14.79 -5.25 8.19
CA ILE A 188 13.57 -5.51 8.97
C ILE A 188 13.73 -5.13 10.45
N ASP A 189 14.83 -4.50 10.83
CA ASP A 189 15.13 -4.08 12.19
C ASP A 189 14.89 -2.58 12.34
N PHE A 190 13.67 -2.24 12.73
CA PHE A 190 13.25 -0.84 12.87
C PHE A 190 13.92 -0.10 14.04
N GLU A 191 14.56 -0.83 14.97
CA GLU A 191 15.31 -0.22 16.07
C GLU A 191 16.62 0.42 15.58
N THR A 192 17.24 -0.14 14.54
CA THR A 192 18.52 0.37 14.00
C THR A 192 18.39 1.66 13.21
N ARG A 193 17.19 1.99 12.75
CA ARG A 193 16.88 3.18 11.91
C ARG A 193 17.65 3.26 10.58
N ASP A 194 18.42 2.24 10.20
CA ASP A 194 19.14 2.15 8.93
C ASP A 194 18.50 1.19 7.92
N TYR A 195 17.34 0.63 8.25
CA TYR A 195 16.66 -0.43 7.49
C TYR A 195 16.45 -0.08 6.01
N ASP A 196 16.08 1.15 5.67
CA ASP A 196 15.90 1.58 4.28
C ASP A 196 17.22 1.69 3.51
N ALA A 197 18.30 2.12 4.18
CA ALA A 197 19.63 2.14 3.60
C ALA A 197 20.15 0.71 3.34
N VAL A 198 19.83 -0.23 4.24
CA VAL A 198 20.16 -1.65 4.06
C VAL A 198 19.36 -2.24 2.90
N ARG A 199 18.05 -2.06 2.85
CA ARG A 199 17.20 -2.49 1.72
C ARG A 199 17.73 -1.96 0.40
N THR A 200 18.06 -0.67 0.35
CA THR A 200 18.66 -0.01 -0.83
C THR A 200 19.96 -0.66 -1.28
N ARG A 201 20.91 -0.94 -0.36
CA ARG A 201 22.18 -1.61 -0.71
C ARG A 201 21.95 -3.00 -1.28
N PHE A 202 21.04 -3.78 -0.70
CA PHE A 202 20.71 -5.11 -1.19
C PHE A 202 19.99 -5.05 -2.54
N ALA A 203 19.08 -4.11 -2.71
CA ALA A 203 18.40 -3.87 -3.97
C ALA A 203 19.37 -3.48 -5.10
N ILE A 204 20.32 -2.60 -4.85
CA ILE A 204 21.38 -2.21 -5.81
C ILE A 204 22.23 -3.42 -6.20
N GLU A 205 22.60 -4.28 -5.25
CA GLU A 205 23.37 -5.49 -5.58
C GLU A 205 22.55 -6.48 -6.42
N ILE A 206 21.24 -6.64 -6.15
CA ILE A 206 20.33 -7.44 -6.97
C ILE A 206 20.23 -6.86 -8.38
N LEU A 207 20.02 -5.55 -8.52
CA LEU A 207 20.00 -4.86 -9.81
C LEU A 207 21.28 -5.12 -10.61
N ARG A 208 22.44 -4.94 -9.98
CA ARG A 208 23.75 -5.10 -10.62
C ARG A 208 24.02 -6.54 -11.04
N ARG A 209 23.70 -7.52 -10.19
CA ARG A 209 24.05 -8.94 -10.36
C ARG A 209 23.10 -9.66 -11.30
N TYR A 210 21.80 -9.41 -11.17
CA TYR A 210 20.77 -10.21 -11.83
C TYR A 210 20.00 -9.45 -12.93
N LYS A 211 20.17 -8.15 -13.02
CA LYS A 211 19.57 -7.28 -14.07
C LYS A 211 18.08 -7.57 -14.32
N PRO A 212 17.23 -7.53 -13.28
CA PRO A 212 15.82 -7.81 -13.44
C PRO A 212 15.15 -6.79 -14.39
N GLN A 213 14.19 -7.27 -15.20
CA GLN A 213 13.37 -6.41 -16.05
C GLN A 213 12.23 -5.77 -15.28
N PHE A 214 11.78 -6.38 -14.18
CA PHE A 214 10.85 -5.76 -13.23
C PHE A 214 11.34 -5.96 -11.81
N MET A 215 11.53 -4.87 -11.09
CA MET A 215 11.95 -4.90 -9.70
C MET A 215 11.10 -3.98 -8.84
N THR A 216 10.79 -4.45 -7.63
CA THR A 216 10.12 -3.66 -6.58
C THR A 216 11.03 -3.50 -5.37
N VAL A 217 10.98 -2.31 -4.75
CA VAL A 217 11.70 -2.00 -3.51
C VAL A 217 10.75 -1.20 -2.61
N HIS A 218 10.66 -1.54 -1.32
CA HIS A 218 9.82 -0.82 -0.36
C HIS A 218 10.67 -0.13 0.71
N LEU A 219 10.39 1.16 0.97
CA LEU A 219 11.07 2.02 1.94
C LEU A 219 10.04 2.56 2.93
N SER A 220 10.33 2.52 4.22
CA SER A 220 9.32 2.75 5.28
C SER A 220 9.57 3.99 6.15
N GLY A 221 10.71 4.67 6.02
CA GLY A 221 11.15 5.68 6.98
C GLY A 221 10.22 6.88 7.14
N VAL A 222 9.53 7.30 6.08
CA VAL A 222 8.57 8.43 6.15
C VAL A 222 7.38 8.06 7.02
N ASP A 223 6.81 6.86 6.83
CA ASP A 223 5.66 6.37 7.59
C ASP A 223 6.00 6.21 9.08
N VAL A 224 7.13 5.55 9.37
CA VAL A 224 7.59 5.29 10.75
C VAL A 224 7.76 6.60 11.51
N GLU A 225 8.48 7.57 10.95
CA GLU A 225 8.70 8.85 11.62
C GLU A 225 7.42 9.68 11.74
N ALA A 226 6.52 9.60 10.74
CA ALA A 226 5.24 10.29 10.82
C ALA A 226 4.33 9.67 11.87
N HIS A 227 4.30 8.36 12.04
CA HIS A 227 3.56 7.69 13.11
C HIS A 227 4.00 8.16 14.50
N GLU A 228 5.30 8.38 14.72
CA GLU A 228 5.83 8.78 16.02
C GLU A 228 5.72 10.29 16.29
N HIS A 229 5.88 11.12 15.26
CA HIS A 229 6.09 12.55 15.38
C HIS A 229 5.06 13.41 14.65
N GLY A 230 4.17 12.81 13.89
CA GLY A 230 3.21 13.46 13.00
C GLY A 230 3.77 13.70 11.59
N PRO A 231 2.90 13.75 10.56
CA PRO A 231 3.31 14.08 9.20
C PRO A 231 3.85 15.51 9.14
N PHE A 232 4.85 15.72 8.30
CA PHE A 232 5.57 17.00 8.14
C PHE A 232 6.25 17.55 9.41
N SER A 233 6.42 16.75 10.46
CA SER A 233 7.27 17.09 11.60
C SER A 233 8.74 17.17 11.16
N PRO A 234 9.62 17.84 11.93
CA PRO A 234 11.05 17.89 11.60
C PRO A 234 11.68 16.50 11.37
N GLN A 235 11.23 15.47 12.10
CA GLN A 235 11.69 14.11 11.96
C GLN A 235 11.20 13.48 10.65
N SER A 236 9.91 13.63 10.32
CA SER A 236 9.34 13.12 9.06
C SER A 236 9.93 13.86 7.84
N LEU A 237 10.22 15.16 7.95
CA LEU A 237 10.92 15.91 6.90
C LEU A 237 12.33 15.38 6.69
N LYS A 238 13.07 15.10 7.77
CA LYS A 238 14.42 14.51 7.69
C LYS A 238 14.39 13.08 7.09
N ALA A 239 13.40 12.28 7.43
CA ALA A 239 13.21 10.96 6.83
C ALA A 239 12.94 11.08 5.31
N ALA A 240 12.12 12.03 4.88
CA ALA A 240 11.85 12.27 3.47
C ALA A 240 13.12 12.69 2.70
N GLU A 241 13.99 13.52 3.29
CA GLU A 241 15.30 13.87 2.70
C GLU A 241 16.22 12.65 2.58
N ALA A 242 16.27 11.79 3.61
CA ALA A 242 17.06 10.55 3.57
C ALA A 242 16.52 9.58 2.49
N ILE A 243 15.22 9.44 2.37
CA ILE A 243 14.56 8.64 1.32
C ILE A 243 14.86 9.22 -0.08
N ASP A 244 14.87 10.53 -0.24
CA ASP A 244 15.24 11.18 -1.51
C ASP A 244 16.64 10.75 -1.98
N ASP A 245 17.61 10.72 -1.08
CA ASP A 245 18.98 10.26 -1.37
C ASP A 245 19.00 8.79 -1.79
N LEU A 246 18.22 7.91 -1.13
CA LEU A 246 18.11 6.50 -1.46
C LEU A 246 17.43 6.28 -2.82
N VAL A 247 16.39 7.04 -3.14
CA VAL A 247 15.75 7.04 -4.46
C VAL A 247 16.75 7.46 -5.54
N GLY A 248 17.59 8.47 -5.27
CA GLY A 248 18.67 8.87 -6.16
C GLY A 248 19.66 7.75 -6.44
N GLN A 249 20.10 7.01 -5.42
CA GLN A 249 21.00 5.86 -5.53
C GLN A 249 20.36 4.71 -6.34
N LEU A 250 19.12 4.34 -6.04
CA LEU A 250 18.37 3.29 -6.76
C LEU A 250 18.19 3.65 -8.23
N ARG A 251 17.79 4.90 -8.52
CA ARG A 251 17.65 5.38 -9.89
C ARG A 251 18.97 5.33 -10.64
N ALA A 252 20.06 5.80 -10.03
CA ALA A 252 21.38 5.75 -10.65
C ALA A 252 21.82 4.30 -10.96
N ALA A 253 21.56 3.36 -10.04
CA ALA A 253 21.88 1.95 -10.25
C ALA A 253 21.04 1.33 -11.39
N ALA A 254 19.75 1.65 -11.48
CA ALA A 254 18.90 1.19 -12.56
C ALA A 254 19.38 1.68 -13.94
N LEU A 255 19.69 2.98 -14.05
CA LEU A 255 20.19 3.59 -15.28
C LEU A 255 21.60 3.13 -15.67
N ALA A 256 22.44 2.77 -14.68
CA ALA A 256 23.75 2.18 -14.95
C ALA A 256 23.67 0.75 -15.50
N ASN A 257 22.62 0.00 -15.14
CA ASN A 257 22.35 -1.33 -15.71
C ASN A 257 21.73 -1.25 -17.10
N ASP A 258 20.81 -0.33 -17.29
CA ASP A 258 20.13 -0.10 -18.56
C ASP A 258 19.73 1.39 -18.67
N PRO A 259 20.29 2.15 -19.64
CA PRO A 259 19.96 3.57 -19.81
C PRO A 259 18.50 3.81 -20.22
N ASP A 260 17.81 2.77 -20.70
CA ASP A 260 16.40 2.80 -21.07
C ASP A 260 15.47 2.46 -19.89
N ALA A 261 16.01 2.25 -18.69
CA ALA A 261 15.21 1.92 -17.51
C ALA A 261 14.19 3.00 -17.19
N VAL A 262 12.99 2.57 -16.81
CA VAL A 262 11.94 3.43 -16.27
C VAL A 262 11.89 3.24 -14.76
N VAL A 263 11.92 4.34 -14.01
CA VAL A 263 11.79 4.32 -12.56
C VAL A 263 10.47 4.96 -12.18
N ALA A 264 9.65 4.21 -11.44
CA ALA A 264 8.41 4.68 -10.85
C ALA A 264 8.57 4.77 -9.32
N VAL A 265 8.19 5.89 -8.75
CA VAL A 265 8.08 6.09 -7.31
C VAL A 265 6.59 6.16 -6.98
N VAL A 266 6.13 5.28 -6.11
CA VAL A 266 4.74 5.19 -5.65
C VAL A 266 4.68 5.31 -4.12
N SER A 267 3.54 5.70 -3.60
CA SER A 267 3.23 5.54 -2.18
C SER A 267 1.92 4.77 -2.05
N ASP A 268 1.77 4.08 -0.96
CA ASP A 268 0.58 3.28 -0.65
C ASP A 268 -0.55 4.13 -0.05
N HIS A 269 -0.22 5.16 0.74
CA HIS A 269 -1.14 6.15 1.31
C HIS A 269 -0.40 7.42 1.72
N GLY A 270 -1.18 8.42 2.10
CA GLY A 270 -0.69 9.58 2.83
C GLY A 270 -0.94 9.42 4.33
N GLN A 271 -0.64 10.44 5.12
CA GLN A 271 -0.88 10.49 6.55
C GLN A 271 -1.51 11.79 7.00
N ALA A 272 -2.32 11.71 8.06
CA ALA A 272 -2.97 12.84 8.73
C ALA A 272 -2.53 12.91 10.19
N PRO A 273 -2.40 14.10 10.80
CA PRO A 273 -2.16 14.22 12.22
C PRO A 273 -3.41 13.80 13.02
N ALA A 274 -3.22 13.03 14.11
CA ALA A 274 -4.28 12.69 15.05
C ALA A 274 -3.90 13.08 16.48
N THR A 275 -4.83 13.71 17.18
CA THR A 275 -4.68 14.19 18.57
C THR A 275 -5.64 13.52 19.53
N ARG A 276 -6.60 12.75 19.01
CA ARG A 276 -7.64 12.08 19.81
C ARG A 276 -7.87 10.65 19.38
N THR A 277 -8.19 9.81 20.35
CA THR A 277 -8.60 8.41 20.13
C THR A 277 -10.01 8.22 20.67
N LEU A 278 -10.91 7.60 19.88
CA LEU A 278 -12.20 7.07 20.29
C LEU A 278 -12.05 5.57 20.55
N SER A 279 -12.19 5.11 21.80
CA SER A 279 -12.11 3.70 22.20
C SER A 279 -13.41 2.97 21.87
N LEU A 280 -13.62 2.66 20.58
CA LEU A 280 -14.90 2.12 20.09
C LEU A 280 -15.23 0.76 20.72
N ARG A 281 -14.23 -0.11 20.98
CA ARG A 281 -14.45 -1.40 21.65
C ARG A 281 -14.95 -1.22 23.09
N THR A 282 -14.53 -0.17 23.80
CA THR A 282 -15.10 0.19 25.12
C THR A 282 -16.59 0.45 25.02
N ALA A 283 -17.05 1.19 23.99
CA ALA A 283 -18.48 1.42 23.78
C ALA A 283 -19.23 0.10 23.46
N PHE A 284 -18.61 -0.81 22.73
CA PHE A 284 -19.19 -2.13 22.45
C PHE A 284 -19.30 -3.01 23.69
N VAL A 285 -18.34 -2.96 24.59
CA VAL A 285 -18.40 -3.63 25.90
C VAL A 285 -19.54 -3.05 26.74
N GLN A 286 -19.62 -1.72 26.86
CA GLN A 286 -20.67 -1.03 27.60
C GLN A 286 -22.08 -1.32 27.04
N ALA A 287 -22.18 -1.51 25.75
CA ALA A 287 -23.43 -1.90 25.07
C ALA A 287 -23.73 -3.40 25.16
N GLY A 288 -22.87 -4.24 25.77
CA GLY A 288 -23.03 -5.70 25.84
C GLY A 288 -22.97 -6.39 24.47
N LEU A 289 -22.20 -5.82 23.53
CA LEU A 289 -21.86 -6.42 22.23
C LEU A 289 -20.58 -7.26 22.33
N ILE A 290 -19.74 -6.94 23.31
CA ILE A 290 -18.54 -7.70 23.70
C ILE A 290 -18.67 -7.99 25.19
N THR A 291 -18.46 -9.25 25.61
CA THR A 291 -18.47 -9.70 26.99
C THR A 291 -17.04 -10.01 27.43
N LEU A 292 -16.65 -9.45 28.57
CA LEU A 292 -15.33 -9.64 29.14
C LEU A 292 -15.35 -10.67 30.29
N ALA A 293 -14.24 -11.40 30.46
CA ALA A 293 -14.00 -12.14 31.70
C ALA A 293 -13.89 -11.17 32.89
N PRO A 294 -14.10 -11.67 34.10
CA PRO A 294 -13.78 -10.89 35.31
C PRO A 294 -12.33 -10.39 35.25
N THR A 295 -12.14 -9.10 35.48
CA THR A 295 -10.80 -8.49 35.41
C THR A 295 -9.96 -8.94 36.62
N THR A 296 -8.71 -9.33 36.33
CA THR A 296 -7.71 -9.67 37.34
C THR A 296 -6.59 -8.66 37.29
N PRO A 297 -6.21 -7.99 38.39
CA PRO A 297 -5.10 -7.06 38.38
C PRO A 297 -3.81 -7.68 37.79
N GLY A 298 -3.12 -6.97 36.89
CA GLY A 298 -1.88 -7.41 36.26
C GLY A 298 -2.05 -8.44 35.14
N ARG A 299 -3.28 -8.81 34.77
CA ARG A 299 -3.52 -9.68 33.60
C ARG A 299 -4.23 -8.90 32.47
N PRO A 300 -3.93 -9.24 31.21
CA PRO A 300 -4.67 -8.69 30.08
C PRO A 300 -6.17 -8.97 30.19
N VAL A 301 -6.99 -8.00 29.81
CA VAL A 301 -8.45 -8.16 29.71
C VAL A 301 -8.77 -9.16 28.62
N GLN A 302 -9.64 -10.14 28.93
CA GLN A 302 -10.01 -11.22 28.00
C GLN A 302 -11.45 -11.07 27.52
N ILE A 303 -11.67 -11.23 26.23
CA ILE A 303 -12.98 -11.35 25.62
C ILE A 303 -13.41 -12.81 25.74
N VAL A 304 -14.56 -13.07 26.36
CA VAL A 304 -15.14 -14.43 26.50
C VAL A 304 -16.28 -14.67 25.52
N ASP A 305 -16.94 -13.59 25.08
CA ASP A 305 -18.02 -13.67 24.09
C ASP A 305 -18.13 -12.34 23.33
N TRP A 306 -18.63 -12.39 22.09
CA TRP A 306 -18.91 -11.21 21.29
C TRP A 306 -20.06 -11.47 20.32
N LYS A 307 -20.87 -10.45 20.04
CA LYS A 307 -21.92 -10.43 19.00
C LYS A 307 -21.53 -9.55 17.83
N ALA A 308 -20.86 -8.45 18.13
CA ALA A 308 -20.26 -7.55 17.16
C ALA A 308 -18.92 -7.05 17.70
N ASP A 309 -17.92 -6.90 16.83
CA ASP A 309 -16.61 -6.35 17.20
C ASP A 309 -16.01 -5.51 16.08
N VAL A 310 -14.98 -4.78 16.41
CA VAL A 310 -14.30 -3.79 15.59
C VAL A 310 -13.10 -4.42 14.88
N TRP A 311 -13.05 -4.28 13.57
CA TRP A 311 -11.86 -4.51 12.77
C TRP A 311 -11.25 -3.15 12.46
N ARG A 312 -10.19 -2.81 13.19
CA ARG A 312 -9.63 -1.46 13.19
C ARG A 312 -8.79 -1.16 11.94
N SER A 313 -8.94 0.06 11.44
CA SER A 313 -7.98 0.89 10.75
C SER A 313 -7.96 2.23 11.52
N THR A 314 -7.71 3.38 10.92
CA THR A 314 -7.95 4.68 11.60
C THR A 314 -9.45 4.92 11.82
N GLY A 315 -10.30 4.52 10.85
CA GLY A 315 -11.70 4.24 11.08
C GLY A 315 -11.91 2.82 11.60
N ALA A 316 -13.07 2.24 11.35
CA ALA A 316 -13.37 0.88 11.76
C ALA A 316 -14.38 0.21 10.83
N ALA A 317 -14.10 -1.04 10.45
CA ALA A 317 -15.14 -1.95 9.98
C ALA A 317 -15.76 -2.65 11.18
N ILE A 318 -17.08 -2.77 11.21
CA ILE A 318 -17.82 -3.46 12.26
C ILE A 318 -18.28 -4.81 11.73
N MET A 319 -17.80 -5.86 12.39
CA MET A 319 -18.09 -7.24 12.04
C MET A 319 -19.14 -7.79 12.99
N LEU A 320 -20.15 -8.47 12.45
CA LEU A 320 -21.10 -9.25 13.24
C LEU A 320 -20.62 -10.71 13.29
N ARG A 321 -20.75 -11.38 14.44
CA ARG A 321 -20.48 -12.82 14.54
C ARG A 321 -21.44 -13.60 13.65
N ASP A 322 -22.71 -13.28 13.71
CA ASP A 322 -23.74 -13.78 12.82
C ASP A 322 -24.23 -12.64 11.91
N PRO A 323 -23.89 -12.65 10.63
CA PRO A 323 -24.37 -11.63 9.69
C PRO A 323 -25.90 -11.59 9.52
N ALA A 324 -26.62 -12.67 9.90
CA ALA A 324 -28.07 -12.74 9.83
C ALA A 324 -28.77 -12.19 11.09
N ASP A 325 -28.03 -11.91 12.18
CA ASP A 325 -28.60 -11.37 13.43
C ASP A 325 -29.00 -9.88 13.25
N THR A 326 -30.25 -9.68 12.85
CA THR A 326 -30.84 -8.34 12.63
C THR A 326 -30.95 -7.56 13.93
N ALA A 327 -31.24 -8.22 15.06
CA ALA A 327 -31.34 -7.56 16.37
C ALA A 327 -30.00 -6.96 16.81
N THR A 328 -28.92 -7.72 16.69
CA THR A 328 -27.57 -7.20 16.93
C THR A 328 -27.20 -6.11 15.95
N ARG A 329 -27.54 -6.23 14.66
CA ARG A 329 -27.31 -5.21 13.65
C ARG A 329 -28.00 -3.88 14.02
N ASP A 330 -29.27 -3.94 14.44
CA ASP A 330 -30.03 -2.76 14.83
C ASP A 330 -29.47 -2.10 16.10
N LYS A 331 -29.04 -2.91 17.05
CA LYS A 331 -28.35 -2.44 18.27
C LYS A 331 -27.04 -1.74 17.95
N VAL A 332 -26.22 -2.28 17.05
CA VAL A 332 -24.99 -1.65 16.57
C VAL A 332 -25.31 -0.33 15.88
N ARG A 333 -26.28 -0.32 14.96
CA ARG A 333 -26.69 0.90 14.25
C ARG A 333 -27.11 2.00 15.24
N ALA A 334 -27.90 1.67 16.24
CA ALA A 334 -28.33 2.62 17.27
C ALA A 334 -27.14 3.18 18.06
N LEU A 335 -26.19 2.31 18.48
CA LEU A 335 -24.96 2.71 19.16
C LEU A 335 -24.10 3.65 18.30
N LEU A 336 -23.86 3.31 17.03
CA LEU A 336 -23.05 4.13 16.13
C LEU A 336 -23.70 5.49 15.89
N LYS A 337 -25.02 5.55 15.71
CA LYS A 337 -25.76 6.82 15.61
C LYS A 337 -25.68 7.67 16.89
N ALA A 338 -25.77 7.06 18.04
CA ALA A 338 -25.60 7.76 19.33
C ALA A 338 -24.17 8.32 19.48
N LEU A 339 -23.15 7.56 19.09
CA LEU A 339 -21.77 8.04 19.06
C LEU A 339 -21.57 9.19 18.07
N ALA A 340 -22.18 9.12 16.89
CA ALA A 340 -22.08 10.17 15.87
C ALA A 340 -22.84 11.46 16.27
N ALA A 341 -23.84 11.36 17.11
CA ALA A 341 -24.59 12.52 17.62
C ALA A 341 -23.77 13.44 18.53
N ASP A 342 -22.73 12.92 19.21
CA ASP A 342 -21.77 13.73 19.95
C ASP A 342 -20.58 14.12 19.06
N PRO A 343 -20.46 15.40 18.67
CA PRO A 343 -19.37 15.86 17.79
C PRO A 343 -17.96 15.63 18.39
N ALA A 344 -17.85 15.51 19.72
CA ALA A 344 -16.60 15.26 20.40
C ALA A 344 -16.04 13.85 20.11
N ASN A 345 -16.86 12.92 19.66
CA ASN A 345 -16.43 11.59 19.23
C ASN A 345 -15.75 11.61 17.85
N GLY A 346 -15.90 12.68 17.08
CA GLY A 346 -15.22 12.85 15.79
C GLY A 346 -15.66 11.86 14.71
N VAL A 347 -16.86 11.30 14.81
CA VAL A 347 -17.43 10.47 13.73
C VAL A 347 -17.75 11.37 12.54
N SER A 348 -17.28 10.99 11.36
CA SER A 348 -17.56 11.68 10.09
C SER A 348 -18.77 11.07 9.39
N ARG A 349 -18.72 9.76 9.19
CA ARG A 349 -19.74 9.00 8.44
C ARG A 349 -19.92 7.61 9.03
N ILE A 350 -21.11 7.05 8.82
CA ILE A 350 -21.43 5.64 9.04
C ILE A 350 -21.91 5.10 7.69
N LEU A 351 -21.17 4.15 7.11
CA LEU A 351 -21.52 3.51 5.85
C LEU A 351 -22.18 2.16 6.12
N GLU A 352 -23.15 1.78 5.28
CA GLU A 352 -23.91 0.54 5.39
C GLU A 352 -24.32 0.04 4.00
N GLY A 353 -24.36 -1.29 3.81
CA GLY A 353 -24.86 -1.90 2.58
C GLY A 353 -24.14 -1.43 1.32
N ALA A 354 -24.90 -0.89 0.36
CA ALA A 354 -24.37 -0.44 -0.94
C ALA A 354 -23.27 0.63 -0.83
N GLU A 355 -23.28 1.46 0.22
CA GLU A 355 -22.24 2.47 0.44
C GLU A 355 -20.89 1.81 0.75
N ILE A 356 -20.87 0.70 1.52
CA ILE A 356 -19.67 -0.09 1.77
C ILE A 356 -19.18 -0.73 0.47
N GLU A 357 -20.07 -1.35 -0.29
CA GLU A 357 -19.74 -1.99 -1.57
C GLU A 357 -19.11 -1.02 -2.55
N ALA A 358 -19.62 0.21 -2.61
CA ALA A 358 -19.11 1.29 -3.48
C ALA A 358 -17.66 1.71 -3.12
N THR A 359 -17.19 1.47 -1.88
CA THR A 359 -15.79 1.76 -1.52
C THR A 359 -14.80 0.79 -2.16
N GLY A 360 -15.24 -0.38 -2.63
CA GLY A 360 -14.36 -1.46 -3.09
C GLY A 360 -13.57 -2.16 -1.98
N GLY A 361 -13.83 -1.83 -0.70
CA GLY A 361 -13.17 -2.41 0.47
C GLY A 361 -14.13 -3.06 1.47
N PHE A 362 -13.62 -3.32 2.67
CA PHE A 362 -14.38 -3.73 3.86
C PHE A 362 -15.35 -4.92 3.67
N LYS A 363 -15.01 -5.85 2.79
CA LYS A 363 -15.85 -7.01 2.50
C LYS A 363 -16.25 -7.76 3.77
N GLY A 364 -17.55 -7.97 3.96
CA GLY A 364 -18.12 -8.65 5.11
C GLY A 364 -18.43 -7.76 6.32
N ALA A 365 -18.07 -6.48 6.28
CA ALA A 365 -18.46 -5.54 7.33
C ALA A 365 -19.96 -5.25 7.27
N ALA A 366 -20.59 -5.16 8.46
CA ALA A 366 -21.98 -4.72 8.60
C ALA A 366 -22.09 -3.20 8.54
N PHE A 367 -21.09 -2.50 9.07
CA PHE A 367 -20.96 -1.03 9.05
C PHE A 367 -19.48 -0.66 8.86
N VAL A 368 -19.25 0.54 8.33
CA VAL A 368 -17.95 1.19 8.36
C VAL A 368 -18.10 2.55 9.03
N LEU A 369 -17.29 2.79 10.03
CA LEU A 369 -17.21 4.06 10.74
C LEU A 369 -16.01 4.84 10.21
N ASP A 370 -16.26 5.97 9.56
CA ASP A 370 -15.22 6.91 9.14
C ASP A 370 -15.09 8.05 10.15
N MET A 371 -13.86 8.50 10.38
CA MET A 371 -13.56 9.51 11.39
C MET A 371 -13.20 10.83 10.74
N LYS A 372 -13.44 11.94 11.43
CA LYS A 372 -12.90 13.25 11.05
C LYS A 372 -11.38 13.24 11.24
N SER A 373 -10.65 13.95 10.37
CA SER A 373 -9.22 14.17 10.55
C SER A 373 -8.93 14.65 11.98
N GLY A 374 -7.88 14.12 12.58
CA GLY A 374 -7.52 14.40 13.98
C GLY A 374 -8.01 13.34 14.97
N VAL A 375 -8.91 12.45 14.60
CA VAL A 375 -9.45 11.40 15.47
C VAL A 375 -9.20 10.02 14.86
N THR A 376 -8.76 9.06 15.68
CA THR A 376 -8.57 7.66 15.30
C THR A 376 -9.36 6.72 16.21
N VAL A 377 -9.67 5.52 15.75
CA VAL A 377 -10.33 4.48 16.55
C VAL A 377 -9.31 3.69 17.34
N GLY A 378 -9.50 3.64 18.67
CA GLY A 378 -8.72 2.83 19.60
C GLY A 378 -9.24 1.41 19.78
N GLY A 379 -8.38 0.54 20.31
CA GLY A 379 -8.68 -0.88 20.57
C GLY A 379 -8.96 -1.20 22.03
N ASP A 380 -8.96 -0.21 22.93
CA ASP A 380 -9.13 -0.43 24.35
C ASP A 380 -10.52 -1.02 24.64
N LEU A 381 -10.56 -2.05 25.50
CA LEU A 381 -11.80 -2.74 25.92
C LEU A 381 -12.43 -2.11 27.16
N ILE A 382 -11.62 -1.43 27.97
CA ILE A 382 -12.00 -0.78 29.23
C ILE A 382 -11.36 0.61 29.31
N GLY A 383 -11.86 1.44 30.21
CA GLY A 383 -11.37 2.81 30.44
C GLY A 383 -12.25 3.85 29.76
N ASP A 384 -11.66 5.02 29.49
CA ASP A 384 -12.38 6.15 28.93
C ASP A 384 -12.71 5.96 27.46
N LEU A 385 -13.92 6.37 27.07
CA LEU A 385 -14.36 6.33 25.66
C LEU A 385 -13.49 7.21 24.76
N ARG A 386 -13.02 8.34 25.29
CA ARG A 386 -12.17 9.31 24.57
C ARG A 386 -10.87 9.53 25.29
N ARG A 387 -9.79 9.60 24.54
CA ARG A 387 -8.47 9.93 25.07
C ARG A 387 -7.78 10.92 24.14
N ASP A 388 -7.43 12.09 24.68
CA ASP A 388 -6.59 13.04 23.99
C ASP A 388 -5.12 12.60 24.07
N ARG A 389 -4.37 12.87 23.04
CA ARG A 389 -2.92 12.62 22.96
C ARG A 389 -2.17 13.88 23.31
N PRO A 390 -1.05 13.79 24.06
CA PRO A 390 -0.27 14.97 24.47
C PRO A 390 0.41 15.66 23.28
N LYS A 391 0.64 14.94 22.20
CA LYS A 391 1.18 15.43 20.93
C LYS A 391 0.49 14.75 19.75
N PRO A 392 0.42 15.39 18.57
CA PRO A 392 -0.04 14.75 17.36
C PRO A 392 0.84 13.55 17.00
N VAL A 393 0.21 12.50 16.45
CA VAL A 393 0.85 11.36 15.80
C VAL A 393 0.32 11.26 14.37
N GLY A 394 1.08 10.67 13.47
CA GLY A 394 0.59 10.37 12.14
C GLY A 394 -0.32 9.16 12.16
N VAL A 395 -1.39 9.21 11.40
CA VAL A 395 -2.31 8.09 11.18
C VAL A 395 -2.78 8.07 9.73
N HIS A 396 -3.09 6.89 9.25
CA HIS A 396 -3.68 6.64 7.94
C HIS A 396 -4.81 5.61 8.07
N GLY A 397 -5.61 5.36 7.01
CA GLY A 397 -6.72 4.41 7.05
C GLY A 397 -8.09 5.07 7.16
N TYR A 398 -8.18 6.40 6.98
CA TYR A 398 -9.44 7.07 6.65
C TYR A 398 -9.92 6.63 5.27
N LEU A 399 -11.16 6.96 4.92
CA LEU A 399 -11.63 6.73 3.56
C LEU A 399 -10.80 7.53 2.53
N PRO A 400 -10.63 7.01 1.31
CA PRO A 400 -9.70 7.57 0.32
C PRO A 400 -10.15 8.91 -0.30
N ASP A 401 -11.34 9.40 0.04
CA ASP A 401 -11.79 10.75 -0.29
C ASP A 401 -11.32 11.82 0.71
N ASN A 402 -10.66 11.43 1.81
CA ASN A 402 -9.90 12.35 2.64
C ASN A 402 -8.60 12.75 1.91
N PRO A 403 -8.38 14.03 1.55
CA PRO A 403 -7.20 14.46 0.79
C PRO A 403 -5.86 14.15 1.49
N GLN A 404 -5.85 14.06 2.82
CA GLN A 404 -4.64 13.72 3.57
C GLN A 404 -4.22 12.25 3.37
N MET A 405 -5.09 11.41 2.81
CA MET A 405 -4.79 10.03 2.42
C MET A 405 -4.21 9.93 1.00
N ASN A 406 -4.11 11.04 0.26
CA ASN A 406 -3.51 11.01 -1.07
C ASN A 406 -2.10 10.44 -1.01
N ALA A 407 -1.87 9.41 -1.80
CA ALA A 407 -0.57 8.80 -2.04
C ALA A 407 0.17 9.54 -3.16
N ALA A 408 1.45 9.24 -3.35
CA ALA A 408 2.30 9.83 -4.36
C ALA A 408 2.48 8.93 -5.60
N PHE A 409 2.67 9.53 -6.76
CA PHE A 409 3.09 8.87 -7.99
C PHE A 409 3.98 9.77 -8.83
N PHE A 410 5.19 9.27 -9.11
CA PHE A 410 6.18 9.91 -9.98
C PHE A 410 6.79 8.83 -10.86
N ILE A 411 7.03 9.12 -12.15
CA ILE A 411 7.62 8.16 -13.09
C ILE A 411 8.47 8.90 -14.11
N ALA A 412 9.67 8.38 -14.38
CA ALA A 412 10.56 8.93 -15.39
C ALA A 412 11.39 7.81 -16.04
N GLY A 413 11.79 8.01 -17.27
CA GLY A 413 12.61 7.08 -18.06
C GLY A 413 12.19 7.07 -19.52
N ARG A 414 12.67 6.06 -20.26
CA ARG A 414 12.42 5.98 -21.70
C ARG A 414 10.93 6.00 -22.03
N GLY A 415 10.54 6.85 -22.97
CA GLY A 415 9.17 6.95 -23.48
C GLY A 415 8.19 7.69 -22.58
N VAL A 416 8.60 8.08 -21.37
CA VAL A 416 7.77 8.88 -20.47
C VAL A 416 7.81 10.36 -20.87
N ALA A 417 6.65 11.01 -20.93
CA ALA A 417 6.55 12.43 -21.28
C ALA A 417 7.12 13.30 -20.14
N ALA A 418 8.13 14.10 -20.44
CA ALA A 418 8.78 15.00 -19.50
C ALA A 418 7.85 16.17 -19.08
N GLY A 419 7.91 16.57 -17.80
CA GLY A 419 7.17 17.69 -17.26
C GLY A 419 5.65 17.48 -17.18
N ARG A 420 5.15 16.24 -17.30
CA ARG A 420 3.72 15.96 -17.38
C ARG A 420 3.06 15.91 -16.04
N ASN A 421 2.26 16.89 -15.72
CA ASN A 421 1.36 16.87 -14.56
C ASN A 421 0.06 16.13 -14.92
N LEU A 422 -0.25 15.06 -14.19
CA LEU A 422 -1.42 14.20 -14.41
C LEU A 422 -2.65 14.68 -13.59
N GLY A 423 -2.47 15.67 -12.71
CA GLY A 423 -3.51 16.03 -11.74
C GLY A 423 -3.71 14.96 -10.66
N GLN A 424 -4.94 14.85 -10.16
CA GLN A 424 -5.33 13.76 -9.29
C GLN A 424 -5.66 12.51 -10.11
N VAL A 425 -5.12 11.36 -9.70
CA VAL A 425 -5.31 10.06 -10.36
C VAL A 425 -5.82 9.02 -9.37
N ASP A 426 -6.27 7.87 -9.88
CA ASP A 426 -6.70 6.74 -9.05
C ASP A 426 -5.58 5.71 -8.94
N MET A 427 -5.37 5.14 -7.74
CA MET A 427 -4.36 4.13 -7.47
C MET A 427 -4.48 2.91 -8.38
N LEU A 428 -5.71 2.52 -8.74
CA LEU A 428 -5.97 1.36 -9.60
C LEU A 428 -5.46 1.55 -11.05
N GLN A 429 -5.12 2.78 -11.45
CA GLN A 429 -4.53 3.07 -12.75
C GLN A 429 -3.01 2.81 -12.79
N ILE A 430 -2.34 2.70 -11.64
CA ILE A 430 -0.87 2.60 -11.57
C ILE A 430 -0.39 1.26 -12.12
N ALA A 431 -0.94 0.13 -11.64
CA ALA A 431 -0.53 -1.19 -12.13
C ALA A 431 -0.72 -1.35 -13.65
N PRO A 432 -1.88 -1.02 -14.26
CA PRO A 432 -2.00 -1.09 -15.72
C PRO A 432 -1.08 -0.13 -16.47
N THR A 433 -0.69 1.01 -15.86
CA THR A 433 0.30 1.92 -16.44
C THR A 433 1.68 1.27 -16.47
N LEU A 434 2.13 0.66 -15.37
CA LEU A 434 3.40 -0.05 -15.30
C LEU A 434 3.40 -1.30 -16.21
N ALA A 435 2.27 -2.02 -16.28
CA ALA A 435 2.10 -3.13 -17.20
C ALA A 435 2.27 -2.70 -18.67
N GLN A 436 1.72 -1.55 -19.04
CA GLN A 436 1.89 -0.97 -20.39
C GLN A 436 3.37 -0.63 -20.66
N VAL A 437 4.08 -0.04 -19.71
CA VAL A 437 5.52 0.26 -19.82
C VAL A 437 6.33 -1.01 -19.95
N LEU A 438 6.01 -2.06 -19.20
CA LEU A 438 6.66 -3.38 -19.26
C LEU A 438 6.29 -4.18 -20.54
N GLY A 439 5.29 -3.75 -21.30
CA GLY A 439 4.77 -4.51 -22.43
C GLY A 439 4.06 -5.81 -22.03
N VAL A 440 3.51 -5.87 -20.79
CA VAL A 440 2.79 -7.04 -20.25
C VAL A 440 1.32 -6.73 -20.06
N ARG A 441 0.50 -7.78 -19.85
CA ARG A 441 -0.94 -7.64 -19.62
C ARG A 441 -1.32 -8.19 -18.25
N LEU A 442 -1.96 -7.35 -17.44
CA LEU A 442 -2.71 -7.75 -16.23
C LEU A 442 -4.09 -8.28 -16.63
N LYS A 443 -4.46 -9.46 -16.09
CA LYS A 443 -5.72 -10.14 -16.43
C LYS A 443 -6.94 -9.48 -15.78
N ASP A 444 -6.77 -8.96 -14.57
CA ASP A 444 -7.85 -8.53 -13.68
C ASP A 444 -8.02 -7.02 -13.58
N ALA A 445 -7.02 -6.25 -13.96
CA ALA A 445 -7.07 -4.78 -13.93
C ALA A 445 -8.11 -4.24 -14.91
N GLN A 446 -8.96 -3.32 -14.44
CA GLN A 446 -10.07 -2.73 -15.22
C GLN A 446 -9.84 -1.25 -15.54
N ALA A 447 -9.02 -0.57 -14.74
CA ALA A 447 -8.71 0.83 -14.97
C ALA A 447 -7.84 1.00 -16.23
N ARG A 448 -8.03 2.11 -16.93
CA ARG A 448 -7.18 2.47 -18.06
C ARG A 448 -5.83 2.96 -17.57
N PRO A 449 -4.72 2.64 -18.26
CA PRO A 449 -3.43 3.22 -17.97
C PRO A 449 -3.46 4.76 -17.97
N LEU A 450 -2.62 5.36 -17.15
CA LEU A 450 -2.41 6.81 -17.17
C LEU A 450 -1.72 7.24 -18.46
N PRO A 451 -2.05 8.41 -19.00
CA PRO A 451 -1.48 8.88 -20.28
C PRO A 451 -0.07 9.47 -20.05
N ILE A 452 0.88 8.63 -19.65
CA ILE A 452 2.26 9.03 -19.33
C ILE A 452 3.21 8.98 -20.53
N LEU A 453 2.86 8.25 -21.60
CA LEU A 453 3.75 8.06 -22.73
C LEU A 453 3.80 9.31 -23.62
N GLN A 454 4.95 9.50 -24.27
CA GLN A 454 5.09 10.49 -25.34
C GLN A 454 4.17 10.12 -26.50
N PRO A 455 3.57 11.10 -27.18
CA PRO A 455 2.73 10.88 -28.35
C PRO A 455 3.46 10.14 -29.49
#